data_023ab45694ed20344ba715cdf50cdb40
#
_entry.id   023ab45694ed20344ba715cdf50cdb40
#
_cell.length_a   1.000
_cell.length_b   1.000
_cell.length_c   1.000
_cell.angle_alpha   90.00
_cell.angle_beta   90.00
_cell.angle_gamma   90.00
#
_symmetry.space_group_name_H-M   'P 1'
#
loop_
_entity.id
_entity.type
_entity.pdbx_description
1 polymer ?
#
loop_
_entity_poly.entity_id
_entity_poly.type
_entity_poly.pdbx_seq_one_letter_code
_entity_poly.pdbx_strand_id
1 'polypeptide(L)'
;MARIRKQATSKKPTARKASKTSNTTGARKSHEKSAAGAAQLMSNLDLYFQEVKAYDLLTREEECELARGIHQDDSQALHRLVKANLRFVVSIAKEYAHYGVPLEDLINEGNLGLLKAAQ
;
A
#
# COMPACT_ATOMS: atom_id res chain seq x y z
N MET A 1 30.80 -4.38 -45.25
CA MET A 1 32.19 -3.86 -45.25
C MET A 1 32.43 -3.12 -43.95
N ALA A 2 33.57 -3.48 -43.31
CA ALA A 2 34.27 -2.81 -42.21
C ALA A 2 33.51 -2.72 -40.87
N ARG A 3 33.75 -3.52 -39.83
CA ARG A 3 34.93 -3.71 -38.94
C ARG A 3 35.45 -2.41 -38.35
N ILE A 4 35.25 -2.20 -37.06
CA ILE A 4 36.33 -1.79 -36.14
C ILE A 4 35.83 -2.15 -34.72
N ARG A 5 36.45 -3.03 -34.12
CA ARG A 5 37.10 -3.38 -32.89
C ARG A 5 37.75 -2.21 -32.16
N LYS A 6 37.60 -2.18 -30.84
CA LYS A 6 38.64 -2.00 -29.81
C LYS A 6 37.99 -1.98 -28.44
N GLN A 7 38.23 -2.96 -27.66
CA GLN A 7 39.29 -3.26 -26.70
C GLN A 7 39.25 -2.40 -25.44
N ALA A 8 38.94 -3.13 -24.43
CA ALA A 8 39.28 -3.13 -23.02
C ALA A 8 40.49 -2.26 -22.60
N THR A 9 40.36 -1.67 -21.42
CA THR A 9 41.46 -1.68 -20.45
C THR A 9 40.91 -1.55 -19.03
N SER A 10 41.23 -2.55 -18.25
CA SER A 10 41.22 -2.66 -16.82
C SER A 10 42.10 -1.60 -16.15
N LYS A 11 41.66 -1.04 -15.04
CA LYS A 11 42.60 -0.66 -13.98
C LYS A 11 41.88 -0.63 -12.63
N LYS A 12 42.28 -1.58 -11.82
CA LYS A 12 42.17 -1.61 -10.37
C LYS A 12 43.34 -0.81 -9.79
N PRO A 13 43.18 -0.09 -8.71
CA PRO A 13 44.16 -0.08 -7.65
C PRO A 13 43.53 -0.33 -6.30
N THR A 14 43.95 -1.39 -5.65
CA THR A 14 44.87 -1.47 -4.52
C THR A 14 44.39 -0.82 -3.24
N ALA A 15 44.19 -1.72 -2.30
CA ALA A 15 44.05 -1.51 -0.88
C ALA A 15 45.12 -0.58 -0.29
N ARG A 16 44.74 0.26 0.63
CA ARG A 16 45.65 0.84 1.61
C ARG A 16 45.09 0.70 3.02
N LYS A 17 45.82 -0.11 3.77
CA LYS A 17 45.79 -0.26 5.20
C LYS A 17 46.15 1.09 5.89
N ALA A 18 45.46 1.39 6.94
CA ALA A 18 46.01 2.00 8.19
C ALA A 18 44.86 2.03 9.19
N SER A 19 44.97 1.37 10.20
CA SER A 19 45.54 1.35 11.53
C SER A 19 44.58 1.96 12.56
N LYS A 20 44.22 1.04 13.45
CA LYS A 20 43.96 1.15 14.89
C LYS A 20 44.03 2.58 15.49
N THR A 21 42.98 2.95 16.14
CA THR A 21 43.09 3.41 17.53
C THR A 21 41.81 3.06 18.29
N SER A 22 42.04 2.38 19.36
CA SER A 22 41.16 2.05 20.45
C SER A 22 40.85 3.30 21.25
N ASN A 23 39.63 3.43 21.67
CA ASN A 23 39.23 3.75 23.06
C ASN A 23 37.75 4.14 23.05
N THR A 24 36.99 3.67 23.84
CA THR A 24 36.71 3.64 25.24
C THR A 24 35.20 3.59 25.41
N THR A 25 34.75 2.58 26.11
CA THR A 25 33.71 2.60 27.13
C THR A 25 32.62 3.65 26.98
N GLY A 26 31.47 3.19 26.64
CA GLY A 26 30.25 3.92 26.84
C GLY A 26 29.11 2.91 26.77
N ALA A 27 28.93 2.16 27.86
CA ALA A 27 27.72 1.43 28.10
C ALA A 27 26.53 2.37 27.99
N ARG A 28 25.81 2.30 26.90
CA ARG A 28 24.44 2.78 26.87
C ARG A 28 23.52 1.59 26.68
N LYS A 29 23.18 1.06 27.84
CA LYS A 29 21.93 0.40 28.13
C LYS A 29 20.81 1.23 27.56
N SER A 30 19.86 0.50 27.12
CA SER A 30 18.48 0.94 26.93
C SER A 30 18.16 1.44 25.53
N HIS A 31 17.52 0.63 24.80
CA HIS A 31 16.09 0.75 24.53
C HIS A 31 15.61 -0.47 23.74
N GLU A 32 15.76 -1.63 24.32
CA GLU A 32 14.85 -2.74 24.01
C GLU A 32 13.55 -2.50 24.78
N LYS A 33 12.82 -1.49 24.38
CA LYS A 33 11.45 -1.27 24.83
C LYS A 33 10.72 -0.53 23.75
N SER A 34 10.29 -1.24 22.72
CA SER A 34 9.16 -0.77 21.92
C SER A 34 8.72 -1.71 20.80
N ALA A 35 9.29 -2.89 20.67
CA ALA A 35 8.75 -3.86 19.70
C ALA A 35 7.42 -4.49 20.15
N ALA A 36 7.13 -4.54 21.46
CA ALA A 36 5.88 -5.09 21.99
C ALA A 36 4.73 -4.06 22.03
N GLY A 37 5.01 -2.76 21.95
CA GLY A 37 3.99 -1.71 21.94
C GLY A 37 3.51 -1.32 20.52
N ALA A 38 4.29 -1.62 19.49
CA ALA A 38 3.94 -1.28 18.12
C ALA A 38 2.88 -2.23 17.52
N ALA A 39 2.77 -3.47 18.03
CA ALA A 39 1.75 -4.41 17.59
C ALA A 39 0.34 -4.10 18.14
N GLN A 40 0.23 -3.20 19.09
CA GLN A 40 -1.02 -2.89 19.81
C GLN A 40 -1.66 -1.56 19.42
N LEU A 41 -1.06 -0.83 18.48
CA LEU A 41 -1.55 0.47 18.01
C LEU A 41 -1.82 0.48 16.50
N MET A 42 -2.40 -0.61 15.98
CA MET A 42 -3.02 -0.54 14.66
C MET A 42 -4.19 0.43 14.77
N SER A 43 -4.15 1.50 14.00
CA SER A 43 -5.27 2.41 13.92
C SER A 43 -6.47 1.69 13.29
N ASN A 44 -7.68 2.16 13.58
CA ASN A 44 -8.88 1.65 12.93
C ASN A 44 -8.75 1.71 11.40
N LEU A 45 -8.02 2.69 10.90
CA LEU A 45 -7.73 2.84 9.48
C LEU A 45 -6.81 1.72 8.95
N ASP A 46 -5.80 1.29 9.73
CA ASP A 46 -4.93 0.18 9.32
C ASP A 46 -5.68 -1.14 9.26
N LEU A 47 -6.57 -1.39 10.22
CA LEU A 47 -7.46 -2.55 10.21
C LEU A 47 -8.38 -2.54 9.00
N TYR A 48 -8.98 -1.40 8.70
CA TYR A 48 -9.81 -1.21 7.52
C TYR A 48 -9.02 -1.50 6.22
N PHE A 49 -7.79 -1.02 6.09
CA PHE A 49 -6.96 -1.31 4.93
C PHE A 49 -6.60 -2.78 4.78
N GLN A 50 -6.39 -3.49 5.89
CA GLN A 50 -6.16 -4.94 5.85
C GLN A 50 -7.42 -5.69 5.38
N GLU A 51 -8.58 -5.31 5.88
CA GLU A 51 -9.85 -5.88 5.47
C GLU A 51 -10.13 -5.65 3.98
N VAL A 52 -9.98 -4.43 3.52
CA VAL A 52 -10.19 -4.06 2.11
C VAL A 52 -9.23 -4.79 1.17
N LYS A 53 -8.00 -5.05 1.58
CA LYS A 53 -7.03 -5.83 0.81
C LYS A 53 -7.38 -7.31 0.69
N ALA A 54 -8.15 -7.84 1.65
CA ALA A 54 -8.56 -9.24 1.66
C ALA A 54 -9.70 -9.54 0.68
N TYR A 55 -10.41 -8.53 0.18
CA TYR A 55 -11.45 -8.74 -0.82
C TYR A 55 -10.86 -9.05 -2.19
N ASP A 56 -11.44 -10.05 -2.85
CA ASP A 56 -11.05 -10.44 -4.20
C ASP A 56 -11.42 -9.35 -5.22
N LEU A 57 -10.56 -9.20 -6.21
CA LEU A 57 -10.83 -8.35 -7.35
C LEU A 57 -11.79 -9.08 -8.29
N LEU A 58 -12.79 -8.37 -8.77
CA LEU A 58 -13.74 -8.90 -9.74
C LEU A 58 -13.16 -8.81 -11.16
N THR A 59 -13.49 -9.80 -11.97
CA THR A 59 -13.32 -9.72 -13.42
C THR A 59 -14.43 -8.87 -14.02
N ARG A 60 -14.24 -8.41 -15.24
CA ARG A 60 -15.25 -7.63 -15.95
C ARG A 60 -16.56 -8.40 -16.15
N GLU A 61 -16.46 -9.71 -16.38
CA GLU A 61 -17.59 -10.60 -16.53
C GLU A 61 -18.40 -10.68 -15.23
N GLU A 62 -17.70 -10.88 -14.10
CA GLU A 62 -18.33 -10.90 -12.77
C GLU A 62 -18.99 -9.55 -12.41
N GLU A 63 -18.36 -8.43 -12.75
CA GLU A 63 -18.97 -7.11 -12.57
C GLU A 63 -20.28 -6.97 -13.34
N CYS A 64 -20.30 -7.44 -14.60
CA CYS A 64 -21.51 -7.40 -15.41
C CYS A 64 -22.62 -8.31 -14.84
N GLU A 65 -22.27 -9.48 -14.31
CA GLU A 65 -23.23 -10.39 -13.68
C GLU A 65 -23.82 -9.77 -12.40
N LEU A 66 -22.98 -9.19 -11.58
CA LEU A 66 -23.42 -8.49 -10.36
C LEU A 66 -24.30 -7.28 -10.69
N ALA A 67 -23.96 -6.50 -11.72
CA ALA A 67 -24.79 -5.39 -12.17
C ALA A 67 -26.18 -5.85 -12.62
N ARG A 68 -26.29 -6.99 -13.31
CA ARG A 68 -27.60 -7.56 -13.66
C ARG A 68 -28.38 -7.99 -12.43
N GLY A 69 -27.71 -8.59 -11.43
CA GLY A 69 -28.34 -8.95 -10.15
C GLY A 69 -28.89 -7.70 -9.42
N ILE A 70 -28.12 -6.62 -9.40
CA ILE A 70 -28.53 -5.34 -8.77
C ILE A 70 -29.82 -4.80 -9.43
N HIS A 71 -29.94 -4.86 -10.75
CA HIS A 71 -31.16 -4.48 -11.47
C HIS A 71 -32.37 -5.38 -11.14
N GLN A 72 -32.15 -6.53 -10.51
CA GLN A 72 -33.19 -7.45 -10.01
C GLN A 72 -33.39 -7.34 -8.49
N ASP A 73 -32.95 -6.22 -7.89
CA ASP A 73 -33.00 -5.95 -6.46
C ASP A 73 -32.20 -6.94 -5.58
N ASP A 74 -31.16 -7.58 -6.13
CA ASP A 74 -30.28 -8.45 -5.35
C ASP A 74 -29.30 -7.62 -4.51
N SER A 75 -29.62 -7.50 -3.23
CA SER A 75 -28.79 -6.78 -2.26
C SER A 75 -27.44 -7.44 -2.02
N GLN A 76 -27.31 -8.75 -2.21
CA GLN A 76 -26.02 -9.46 -2.07
C GLN A 76 -25.09 -9.13 -3.24
N ALA A 77 -25.62 -9.04 -4.45
CA ALA A 77 -24.88 -8.59 -5.62
C ALA A 77 -24.36 -7.16 -5.41
N LEU A 78 -25.19 -6.26 -4.89
CA LEU A 78 -24.79 -4.90 -4.55
C LEU A 78 -23.63 -4.89 -3.52
N HIS A 79 -23.76 -5.61 -2.41
CA HIS A 79 -22.72 -5.68 -1.40
C HIS A 79 -21.40 -6.23 -1.94
N ARG A 80 -21.46 -7.27 -2.78
CA ARG A 80 -20.25 -7.87 -3.38
C ARG A 80 -19.58 -6.90 -4.33
N LEU A 81 -20.32 -6.21 -5.17
CA LEU A 81 -19.79 -5.19 -6.09
C LEU A 81 -19.13 -4.03 -5.34
N VAL A 82 -19.79 -3.50 -4.30
CA VAL A 82 -19.26 -2.42 -3.47
C VAL A 82 -17.97 -2.87 -2.77
N LYS A 83 -17.95 -4.03 -2.11
CA LYS A 83 -16.76 -4.52 -1.40
C LYS A 83 -15.55 -4.66 -2.32
N ALA A 84 -15.72 -5.20 -3.50
CA ALA A 84 -14.63 -5.36 -4.46
C ALA A 84 -14.04 -4.01 -4.93
N ASN A 85 -14.85 -2.95 -4.91
CA ASN A 85 -14.44 -1.61 -5.33
C ASN A 85 -13.93 -0.70 -4.20
N LEU A 86 -13.95 -1.15 -2.93
CA LEU A 86 -13.45 -0.34 -1.81
C LEU A 86 -11.96 0.02 -1.96
N ARG A 87 -11.15 -0.84 -2.57
CA ARG A 87 -9.74 -0.55 -2.84
C ARG A 87 -9.56 0.65 -3.78
N PHE A 88 -10.44 0.78 -4.75
CA PHE A 88 -10.45 1.91 -5.66
C PHE A 88 -10.79 3.21 -4.92
N VAL A 89 -11.78 3.19 -4.03
CA VAL A 89 -12.12 4.34 -3.18
C VAL A 89 -10.93 4.76 -2.33
N VAL A 90 -10.23 3.83 -1.71
CA VAL A 90 -9.02 4.12 -0.90
C VAL A 90 -7.94 4.79 -1.74
N SER A 91 -7.69 4.32 -2.96
CA SER A 91 -6.66 4.94 -3.82
C SER A 91 -7.02 6.37 -4.19
N ILE A 92 -8.28 6.65 -4.54
CA ILE A 92 -8.75 8.00 -4.81
C ILE A 92 -8.66 8.88 -3.56
N ALA A 93 -9.13 8.40 -2.42
CA ALA A 93 -9.07 9.16 -1.17
C ALA A 93 -7.64 9.59 -0.83
N LYS A 94 -6.65 8.73 -1.05
CA LYS A 94 -5.23 9.06 -0.86
C LYS A 94 -4.73 10.17 -1.79
N GLU A 95 -5.22 10.24 -3.01
CA GLU A 95 -4.88 11.33 -3.94
C GLU A 95 -5.41 12.68 -3.45
N TYR A 96 -6.53 12.69 -2.75
CA TYR A 96 -7.13 13.92 -2.20
C TYR A 96 -6.67 14.27 -0.78
N ALA A 97 -5.93 13.40 -0.11
CA ALA A 97 -5.50 13.61 1.28
C ALA A 97 -4.67 14.88 1.49
N HIS A 98 -3.97 15.36 0.48
CA HIS A 98 -3.16 16.58 0.54
C HIS A 98 -3.96 17.88 0.56
N TYR A 99 -5.26 17.85 0.34
CA TYR A 99 -6.12 19.03 0.40
C TYR A 99 -6.56 19.43 1.81
N GLY A 100 -6.06 18.75 2.85
CA GLY A 100 -6.30 19.10 4.24
C GLY A 100 -7.53 18.47 4.87
N VAL A 101 -8.20 17.55 4.18
CA VAL A 101 -9.31 16.76 4.72
C VAL A 101 -8.76 15.46 5.30
N PRO A 102 -9.19 15.02 6.50
CA PRO A 102 -8.78 13.74 7.06
C PRO A 102 -9.07 12.58 6.11
N LEU A 103 -8.11 11.64 5.99
CA LEU A 103 -8.24 10.51 5.08
C LEU A 103 -9.47 9.64 5.39
N GLU A 104 -9.80 9.48 6.68
CA GLU A 104 -11.00 8.74 7.10
C GLU A 104 -12.29 9.35 6.55
N ASP A 105 -12.38 10.67 6.59
CA ASP A 105 -13.55 11.40 6.06
C ASP A 105 -13.65 11.25 4.53
N LEU A 106 -12.52 11.35 3.83
CA LEU A 106 -12.47 11.14 2.38
C LEU A 106 -12.89 9.72 1.99
N ILE A 107 -12.48 8.71 2.75
CA ILE A 107 -12.88 7.32 2.53
C ILE A 107 -14.37 7.15 2.77
N ASN A 108 -14.91 7.72 3.85
CA ASN A 108 -16.33 7.63 4.17
C ASN A 108 -17.20 8.27 3.09
N GLU A 109 -16.83 9.46 2.63
CA GLU A 109 -17.53 10.13 1.52
C GLU A 109 -17.39 9.33 0.20
N GLY A 110 -16.22 8.78 -0.07
CA GLY A 110 -16.00 7.93 -1.24
C GLY A 110 -16.83 6.65 -1.21
N ASN A 111 -16.93 6.00 -0.06
CA ASN A 111 -17.77 4.81 0.13
C ASN A 111 -19.26 5.14 -0.06
N LEU A 112 -19.71 6.27 0.46
CA LEU A 112 -21.09 6.73 0.25
C LEU A 112 -21.37 7.00 -1.23
N GLY A 113 -20.42 7.65 -1.92
CA GLY A 113 -20.50 7.88 -3.36
C GLY A 113 -20.54 6.59 -4.16
N LEU A 114 -19.71 5.62 -3.81
CA LEU A 114 -19.68 4.29 -4.44
C LEU A 114 -21.02 3.57 -4.28
N LEU A 115 -21.59 3.59 -3.06
CA LEU A 115 -22.88 2.96 -2.79
C LEU A 115 -24.01 3.58 -3.63
N LYS A 116 -24.04 4.92 -3.73
CA LYS A 116 -25.01 5.63 -4.55
C LYS A 116 -24.86 5.33 -6.05
N ALA A 117 -23.62 5.21 -6.50
CA ALA A 117 -23.34 4.91 -7.91
C ALA A 117 -23.71 3.48 -8.31
N ALA A 118 -23.71 2.55 -7.34
CA ALA A 118 -24.01 1.14 -7.56
C ALA A 118 -25.52 0.82 -7.47
N GLN A 119 -26.35 1.72 -6.98
CA GLN A 119 -27.81 1.63 -6.94
C GLN A 119 -28.45 2.12 -8.25
#